data_ef836274a5312a0b19963529948205ca
#
_entry.id   ef836274a5312a0b19963529948205ca
#
_cell.length_a   1.000
_cell.length_b   1.000
_cell.length_c   1.000
_cell.angle_alpha   90.00
_cell.angle_beta   90.00
_cell.angle_gamma   90.00
#
_symmetry.space_group_name_H-M   'P 1'
#
loop_
_entity.id
_entity.type
_entity.pdbx_description
1 polymer ?
#
loop_
_entity_poly.entity_id
_entity_poly.type
_entity_poly.pdbx_seq_one_letter_code
_entity_poly.pdbx_strand_id
1 'polypeptide(L)'
;MSRDILAEEQLKFEIIRVLSRYFLRQIEDLVRTKTGAFFPVEKIENIELGRRLGKRRELQLATLTVRDAISDRQFSFELAFKFHANQDTAIKEGNGALWLGDVLKNNSKVHTPQLLYLSRESSLLIYEGVQAKEFYDSELEEPEKLLLAGMALPYVHGIFKQRVQVDRYLHLISGVTAGLRMSPDEKTEFNSLFKPFLRHVGISEAGGNCFGDFHPGNIMFQHGGDINASTSNTGNVLVDHTDIFLIDPAYLDNEGNVDRTEDIGTFFSKIASNEWLLNQSFDTSIRQIEQFVKGYNYITQMNGMTLQDYYVDGKPSFDFQIGLGILLDTLYKMKTPGGDFGAKTSTNVEAAKQILTRQPFEAVEPV
;
A
#
# COMPACT_ATOMS: atom_id res chain seq x y z
N MET A 1 -32.10 13.44 21.49
CA MET A 1 -31.25 13.14 20.33
C MET A 1 -29.81 13.06 20.83
N SER A 2 -29.13 11.93 20.65
CA SER A 2 -27.72 11.79 21.11
C SER A 2 -26.79 12.69 20.27
N ARG A 3 -25.65 13.14 20.84
CA ARG A 3 -24.62 13.92 20.12
C ARG A 3 -24.17 13.22 18.83
N ASP A 4 -24.18 11.89 18.80
CA ASP A 4 -23.76 11.09 17.66
C ASP A 4 -24.71 11.19 16.47
N ILE A 5 -26.04 11.26 16.71
CA ILE A 5 -27.05 11.42 15.64
C ILE A 5 -26.94 12.79 15.00
N LEU A 6 -26.73 13.85 15.82
CA LEU A 6 -26.54 15.19 15.29
C LEU A 6 -25.28 15.34 14.44
N ALA A 7 -24.19 14.67 14.84
CA ALA A 7 -22.94 14.63 14.08
C ALA A 7 -23.10 13.86 12.74
N GLU A 8 -23.88 12.80 12.74
CA GLU A 8 -24.17 12.02 11.53
C GLU A 8 -25.02 12.81 10.52
N GLU A 9 -26.08 13.48 10.97
CA GLU A 9 -26.91 14.33 10.10
C GLU A 9 -26.13 15.53 9.56
N GLN A 10 -25.28 16.15 10.36
CA GLN A 10 -24.39 17.22 9.89
C GLN A 10 -23.40 16.71 8.85
N LEU A 11 -22.83 15.53 9.04
CA LEU A 11 -21.92 14.90 8.08
C LEU A 11 -22.64 14.60 6.76
N LYS A 12 -23.85 14.02 6.80
CA LYS A 12 -24.67 13.80 5.61
C LYS A 12 -24.92 15.10 4.85
N PHE A 13 -25.31 16.14 5.57
CA PHE A 13 -25.59 17.44 4.97
C PHE A 13 -24.35 18.05 4.29
N GLU A 14 -23.18 18.00 4.93
CA GLU A 14 -21.93 18.48 4.33
C GLU A 14 -21.52 17.64 3.11
N ILE A 15 -21.67 16.34 3.16
CA ILE A 15 -21.44 15.45 2.04
C ILE A 15 -22.35 15.78 0.86
N ILE A 16 -23.66 15.92 1.10
CA ILE A 16 -24.63 16.29 0.06
C ILE A 16 -24.28 17.65 -0.53
N ARG A 17 -23.94 18.64 0.31
CA ARG A 17 -23.56 19.99 -0.14
C ARG A 17 -22.33 19.97 -1.04
N VAL A 18 -21.29 19.23 -0.65
CA VAL A 18 -20.06 19.07 -1.41
C VAL A 18 -20.34 18.35 -2.73
N LEU A 19 -21.00 17.21 -2.67
CA LEU A 19 -21.33 16.41 -3.85
C LEU A 19 -22.23 17.17 -4.84
N SER A 20 -23.28 17.83 -4.40
CA SER A 20 -24.21 18.57 -5.27
C SER A 20 -23.58 19.80 -5.93
N ARG A 21 -22.61 20.44 -5.28
CA ARG A 21 -22.03 21.71 -5.78
C ARG A 21 -20.85 21.54 -6.71
N TYR A 22 -20.06 20.48 -6.51
CA TYR A 22 -18.78 20.31 -7.19
C TYR A 22 -18.65 19.00 -7.95
N PHE A 23 -19.61 18.08 -7.84
CA PHE A 23 -19.40 16.68 -8.12
C PHE A 23 -20.28 16.03 -9.16
N LEU A 24 -21.37 16.69 -9.59
CA LEU A 24 -22.29 16.05 -10.55
C LEU A 24 -21.58 15.52 -11.79
N ARG A 25 -20.58 16.23 -12.31
CA ARG A 25 -19.79 15.77 -13.48
C ARG A 25 -18.96 14.51 -13.19
N GLN A 26 -18.27 14.46 -12.04
CA GLN A 26 -17.49 13.28 -11.65
C GLN A 26 -18.38 12.07 -11.40
N ILE A 27 -19.56 12.30 -10.85
CA ILE A 27 -20.59 11.25 -10.70
C ILE A 27 -21.08 10.79 -12.07
N GLU A 28 -21.34 11.69 -13.01
CA GLU A 28 -21.70 11.35 -14.39
C GLU A 28 -20.60 10.52 -15.07
N ASP A 29 -19.33 10.90 -14.90
CA ASP A 29 -18.19 10.16 -15.42
C ASP A 29 -18.05 8.79 -14.76
N LEU A 30 -18.28 8.68 -13.46
CA LEU A 30 -18.28 7.41 -12.73
C LEU A 30 -19.41 6.49 -13.21
N VAL A 31 -20.64 7.03 -13.36
CA VAL A 31 -21.79 6.28 -13.90
C VAL A 31 -21.46 5.77 -15.30
N ARG A 32 -20.92 6.64 -16.16
CA ARG A 32 -20.55 6.29 -17.54
C ARG A 32 -19.50 5.16 -17.56
N THR A 33 -18.50 5.26 -16.72
CA THR A 33 -17.43 4.24 -16.62
C THR A 33 -17.98 2.89 -16.18
N LYS A 34 -18.88 2.88 -15.19
CA LYS A 34 -19.46 1.63 -14.65
C LYS A 34 -20.56 1.01 -15.51
N THR A 35 -21.33 1.81 -16.21
CA THR A 35 -22.52 1.34 -16.95
C THR A 35 -22.33 1.32 -18.47
N GLY A 36 -21.26 1.93 -18.98
CA GLY A 36 -21.01 2.12 -20.41
C GLY A 36 -21.97 3.11 -21.07
N ALA A 37 -22.87 3.76 -20.31
CA ALA A 37 -23.88 4.66 -20.82
C ALA A 37 -23.73 6.06 -20.20
N PHE A 38 -24.04 7.09 -21.00
CA PHE A 38 -24.09 8.47 -20.53
C PHE A 38 -25.44 8.73 -19.85
N PHE A 39 -25.38 9.11 -18.57
CA PHE A 39 -26.55 9.51 -17.79
C PHE A 39 -26.31 10.90 -17.21
N PRO A 40 -27.05 11.92 -17.63
CA PRO A 40 -27.02 13.19 -16.95
C PRO A 40 -27.66 13.04 -15.56
N VAL A 41 -26.90 13.31 -14.53
CA VAL A 41 -27.38 13.24 -13.14
C VAL A 41 -28.18 14.48 -12.82
N GLU A 42 -29.48 14.33 -12.54
CA GLU A 42 -30.36 15.43 -12.16
C GLU A 42 -30.07 15.89 -10.72
N LYS A 43 -30.03 14.91 -9.81
CA LYS A 43 -29.82 15.19 -8.39
C LYS A 43 -29.33 13.96 -7.63
N ILE A 44 -28.74 14.25 -6.49
CA ILE A 44 -28.47 13.24 -5.47
C ILE A 44 -29.75 13.06 -4.67
N GLU A 45 -30.32 11.85 -4.68
CA GLU A 45 -31.56 11.55 -3.97
C GLU A 45 -31.32 11.16 -2.52
N ASN A 46 -30.30 10.33 -2.29
CA ASN A 46 -30.02 9.80 -0.97
C ASN A 46 -28.54 9.53 -0.75
N ILE A 47 -28.10 9.65 0.50
CA ILE A 47 -26.82 9.18 1.00
C ILE A 47 -27.07 8.37 2.26
N GLU A 48 -26.75 7.08 2.18
CA GLU A 48 -26.77 6.19 3.33
C GLU A 48 -25.35 6.00 3.85
N LEU A 49 -25.11 6.47 5.09
CA LEU A 49 -23.83 6.25 5.74
C LEU A 49 -23.72 4.79 6.19
N GLY A 50 -22.72 4.10 5.66
CA GLY A 50 -22.39 2.75 6.01
C GLY A 50 -21.46 2.68 7.22
N ARG A 51 -20.60 1.67 7.20
CA ARG A 51 -19.68 1.38 8.31
C ARG A 51 -18.48 2.36 8.32
N ARG A 52 -18.05 2.78 9.50
CA ARG A 52 -16.77 3.46 9.71
C ARG A 52 -15.67 2.44 9.85
N LEU A 53 -14.56 2.67 9.13
CA LEU A 53 -13.39 1.81 9.07
C LEU A 53 -12.14 2.55 9.56
N GLY A 54 -11.07 1.80 9.79
CA GLY A 54 -9.79 2.33 10.28
C GLY A 54 -9.73 2.42 11.81
N LYS A 55 -8.52 2.38 12.36
CA LYS A 55 -8.28 2.42 13.82
C LYS A 55 -8.75 3.72 14.46
N ARG A 56 -8.72 4.83 13.71
CA ARG A 56 -9.13 6.17 14.16
C ARG A 56 -10.50 6.57 13.60
N ARG A 57 -11.22 5.63 12.92
CA ARG A 57 -12.50 5.89 12.25
C ARG A 57 -12.41 7.02 11.21
N GLU A 58 -11.26 7.13 10.57
CA GLU A 58 -10.98 8.13 9.53
C GLU A 58 -11.67 7.85 8.20
N LEU A 59 -12.08 6.61 7.96
CA LEU A 59 -12.76 6.18 6.73
C LEU A 59 -14.24 5.92 6.99
N GLN A 60 -15.12 6.61 6.25
CA GLN A 60 -16.55 6.43 6.26
C GLN A 60 -17.01 5.90 4.90
N LEU A 61 -17.57 4.70 4.85
CA LEU A 61 -18.26 4.22 3.66
C LEU A 61 -19.66 4.83 3.57
N ALA A 62 -20.14 5.06 2.36
CA ALA A 62 -21.51 5.51 2.12
C ALA A 62 -22.03 5.01 0.78
N THR A 63 -23.32 4.76 0.70
CA THR A 63 -24.03 4.48 -0.55
C THR A 63 -24.70 5.77 -1.04
N LEU A 64 -24.34 6.20 -2.22
CA LEU A 64 -24.91 7.34 -2.92
C LEU A 64 -25.95 6.86 -3.92
N THR A 65 -27.18 7.39 -3.82
CA THR A 65 -28.22 7.16 -4.83
C THR A 65 -28.44 8.43 -5.63
N VAL A 66 -28.34 8.31 -6.95
CA VAL A 66 -28.57 9.42 -7.90
C VAL A 66 -29.70 9.07 -8.85
N ARG A 67 -30.38 10.11 -9.37
CA ARG A 67 -31.43 9.98 -10.38
C ARG A 67 -30.96 10.52 -11.72
N ASP A 68 -31.22 9.76 -12.78
CA ASP A 68 -31.03 10.17 -14.17
C ASP A 68 -32.11 11.20 -14.58
N ALA A 69 -31.64 12.31 -15.16
CA ALA A 69 -32.51 13.40 -15.60
C ALA A 69 -33.46 13.02 -16.76
N ILE A 70 -33.14 11.97 -17.53
CA ILE A 70 -33.87 11.61 -18.75
C ILE A 70 -34.79 10.41 -18.51
N SER A 71 -34.30 9.35 -17.89
CA SER A 71 -35.00 8.07 -17.78
C SER A 71 -35.67 7.82 -16.43
N ASP A 72 -35.53 8.75 -15.49
CA ASP A 72 -36.03 8.62 -14.10
C ASP A 72 -35.47 7.37 -13.37
N ARG A 73 -34.39 6.79 -13.89
CA ARG A 73 -33.73 5.64 -13.26
C ARG A 73 -32.86 6.08 -12.12
N GLN A 74 -32.80 5.22 -11.11
CA GLN A 74 -31.90 5.41 -9.97
C GLN A 74 -30.68 4.51 -10.09
N PHE A 75 -29.53 5.07 -9.72
CA PHE A 75 -28.26 4.34 -9.63
C PHE A 75 -27.67 4.54 -8.25
N SER A 76 -27.17 3.46 -7.67
CA SER A 76 -26.49 3.49 -6.38
C SER A 76 -25.04 3.08 -6.54
N PHE A 77 -24.15 3.83 -5.91
CA PHE A 77 -22.71 3.54 -5.86
C PHE A 77 -22.21 3.63 -4.44
N GLU A 78 -21.19 2.85 -4.15
CA GLU A 78 -20.43 2.99 -2.92
C GLU A 78 -19.37 4.07 -3.07
N LEU A 79 -19.21 4.88 -2.02
CA LEU A 79 -18.18 5.90 -1.88
C LEU A 79 -17.44 5.68 -0.57
N ALA A 80 -16.18 6.07 -0.56
CA ALA A 80 -15.34 6.08 0.62
C ALA A 80 -14.88 7.51 0.94
N PHE A 81 -15.24 8.01 2.11
CA PHE A 81 -14.88 9.33 2.62
C PHE A 81 -13.75 9.17 3.62
N LYS A 82 -12.59 9.73 3.31
CA LYS A 82 -11.41 9.66 4.18
C LYS A 82 -11.09 11.04 4.74
N PHE A 83 -11.02 11.12 6.08
CA PHE A 83 -10.75 12.34 6.81
C PHE A 83 -9.33 12.31 7.38
N HIS A 84 -8.52 13.29 7.03
CA HIS A 84 -7.17 13.43 7.56
C HIS A 84 -7.12 14.41 8.72
N ALA A 85 -6.18 14.19 9.64
CA ALA A 85 -5.95 15.08 10.76
C ALA A 85 -5.37 16.44 10.33
N ASN A 86 -4.75 16.50 9.15
CA ASN A 86 -4.19 17.73 8.60
C ASN A 86 -4.25 17.75 7.07
N GLN A 87 -4.16 18.96 6.53
CA GLN A 87 -4.28 19.24 5.10
C GLN A 87 -3.11 18.66 4.29
N ASP A 88 -1.88 18.73 4.81
CA ASP A 88 -0.70 18.28 4.08
C ASP A 88 -0.75 16.78 3.79
N THR A 89 -1.21 15.99 4.76
CA THR A 89 -1.40 14.54 4.56
C THR A 89 -2.48 14.26 3.52
N ALA A 90 -3.61 14.98 3.57
CA ALA A 90 -4.67 14.83 2.57
C ALA A 90 -4.19 15.18 1.15
N ILE A 91 -3.40 16.25 1.01
CA ILE A 91 -2.84 16.66 -0.29
C ILE A 91 -1.85 15.63 -0.80
N LYS A 92 -0.97 15.12 0.06
CA LYS A 92 0.02 14.09 -0.34
C LYS A 92 -0.69 12.82 -0.81
N GLU A 93 -1.63 12.31 -0.04
CA GLU A 93 -2.39 11.13 -0.44
C GLU A 93 -3.19 11.36 -1.72
N GLY A 94 -3.88 12.51 -1.83
CA GLY A 94 -4.64 12.85 -3.02
C GLY A 94 -3.77 12.93 -4.28
N ASN A 95 -2.59 13.54 -4.20
CA ASN A 95 -1.63 13.59 -5.30
C ASN A 95 -1.11 12.18 -5.64
N GLY A 96 -0.80 11.37 -4.63
CA GLY A 96 -0.39 9.97 -4.82
C GLY A 96 -1.48 9.15 -5.51
N ALA A 97 -2.75 9.30 -5.09
CA ALA A 97 -3.88 8.62 -5.70
C ALA A 97 -4.11 9.02 -7.18
N LEU A 98 -3.98 10.30 -7.50
CA LEU A 98 -4.06 10.79 -8.88
C LEU A 98 -2.96 10.21 -9.76
N TRP A 99 -1.71 10.25 -9.27
CA TRP A 99 -0.57 9.70 -9.99
C TRP A 99 -0.73 8.18 -10.20
N LEU A 100 -1.09 7.44 -9.16
CA LEU A 100 -1.29 5.99 -9.22
C LEU A 100 -2.44 5.64 -10.18
N GLY A 101 -3.53 6.41 -10.15
CA GLY A 101 -4.64 6.27 -11.08
C GLY A 101 -4.24 6.47 -12.53
N ASP A 102 -3.35 7.44 -12.82
CA ASP A 102 -2.84 7.67 -14.18
C ASP A 102 -1.92 6.54 -14.65
N VAL A 103 -1.04 6.05 -13.78
CA VAL A 103 -0.14 4.93 -14.08
C VAL A 103 -0.91 3.64 -14.33
N LEU A 104 -1.95 3.37 -13.55
CA LEU A 104 -2.73 2.12 -13.60
C LEU A 104 -3.94 2.17 -14.54
N LYS A 105 -4.28 3.31 -15.14
CA LYS A 105 -5.52 3.50 -15.93
C LYS A 105 -5.79 2.48 -17.03
N ASN A 106 -4.74 1.90 -17.61
CA ASN A 106 -4.83 0.90 -18.69
C ASN A 106 -4.48 -0.51 -18.21
N ASN A 107 -4.30 -0.69 -16.90
CA ASN A 107 -4.00 -2.00 -16.34
C ASN A 107 -5.29 -2.78 -16.15
N SER A 108 -5.31 -4.03 -16.60
CA SER A 108 -6.49 -4.91 -16.46
C SER A 108 -6.49 -5.71 -15.17
N LYS A 109 -5.42 -5.63 -14.36
CA LYS A 109 -5.21 -6.50 -13.21
C LYS A 109 -5.00 -5.73 -11.91
N VAL A 110 -4.28 -4.63 -11.99
CA VAL A 110 -3.92 -3.79 -10.83
C VAL A 110 -4.61 -2.44 -10.96
N HIS A 111 -5.32 -2.06 -9.94
CA HIS A 111 -6.16 -0.88 -9.89
C HIS A 111 -5.88 -0.05 -8.63
N THR A 112 -6.39 1.16 -8.61
CA THR A 112 -6.55 1.98 -7.41
C THR A 112 -7.95 2.57 -7.40
N PRO A 113 -8.60 2.75 -6.25
CA PRO A 113 -9.88 3.45 -6.20
C PRO A 113 -9.76 4.83 -6.81
N GLN A 114 -10.69 5.19 -7.68
CA GLN A 114 -10.68 6.50 -8.32
C GLN A 114 -10.86 7.60 -7.26
N LEU A 115 -9.92 8.55 -7.19
CA LEU A 115 -10.10 9.76 -6.39
C LEU A 115 -11.09 10.68 -7.11
N LEU A 116 -12.24 10.87 -6.49
CA LEU A 116 -13.31 11.71 -7.01
C LEU A 116 -13.18 13.16 -6.53
N TYR A 117 -12.66 13.37 -5.32
CA TYR A 117 -12.54 14.71 -4.73
C TYR A 117 -11.44 14.82 -3.67
N LEU A 118 -10.80 15.97 -3.69
CA LEU A 118 -9.86 16.41 -2.68
C LEU A 118 -10.28 17.79 -2.18
N SER A 119 -10.74 17.87 -0.94
CA SER A 119 -10.97 19.16 -0.26
C SER A 119 -9.70 19.60 0.46
N ARG A 120 -9.12 20.67 -0.02
CA ARG A 120 -7.97 21.28 0.67
C ARG A 120 -8.34 21.92 1.99
N GLU A 121 -9.58 22.46 2.10
CA GLU A 121 -10.03 23.16 3.31
C GLU A 121 -10.41 22.21 4.45
N SER A 122 -11.07 21.10 4.13
CA SER A 122 -11.58 20.15 5.14
C SER A 122 -10.73 18.89 5.33
N SER A 123 -9.60 18.78 4.64
CA SER A 123 -8.75 17.58 4.68
C SER A 123 -9.51 16.28 4.34
N LEU A 124 -10.51 16.40 3.45
CA LEU A 124 -11.38 15.31 3.03
C LEU A 124 -11.01 14.82 1.65
N LEU A 125 -10.86 13.51 1.52
CA LEU A 125 -10.77 12.78 0.27
C LEU A 125 -12.03 11.96 0.06
N ILE A 126 -12.54 11.93 -1.19
CA ILE A 126 -13.65 11.07 -1.57
C ILE A 126 -13.18 10.17 -2.70
N TYR A 127 -13.27 8.88 -2.45
CA TYR A 127 -12.94 7.84 -3.40
C TYR A 127 -14.17 7.08 -3.86
N GLU A 128 -14.08 6.49 -5.03
CA GLU A 128 -14.96 5.40 -5.42
C GLU A 128 -14.88 4.27 -4.39
N GLY A 129 -16.02 3.73 -4.00
CA GLY A 129 -16.09 2.54 -3.16
C GLY A 129 -15.71 1.28 -3.96
N VAL A 130 -14.89 0.44 -3.37
CA VAL A 130 -14.44 -0.81 -3.97
C VAL A 130 -14.99 -1.98 -3.17
N GLN A 131 -15.64 -2.92 -3.86
CA GLN A 131 -16.11 -4.18 -3.27
C GLN A 131 -14.99 -5.23 -3.31
N ALA A 132 -13.93 -4.98 -2.54
CA ALA A 132 -12.79 -5.87 -2.42
C ALA A 132 -12.53 -6.22 -0.96
N LYS A 133 -11.88 -7.36 -0.71
CA LYS A 133 -11.49 -7.82 0.63
C LYS A 133 -10.03 -7.43 0.89
N GLU A 134 -9.74 -6.96 2.11
CA GLU A 134 -8.38 -6.71 2.55
C GLU A 134 -7.54 -8.01 2.48
N PHE A 135 -6.23 -7.88 2.40
CA PHE A 135 -5.29 -8.99 2.28
C PHE A 135 -5.56 -10.12 3.29
N TYR A 136 -5.82 -9.77 4.54
CA TYR A 136 -6.06 -10.76 5.60
C TYR A 136 -7.46 -11.37 5.56
N ASP A 137 -8.46 -10.65 5.03
CA ASP A 137 -9.85 -11.08 4.97
C ASP A 137 -10.20 -11.80 3.66
N SER A 138 -9.27 -11.83 2.71
CA SER A 138 -9.44 -12.54 1.45
C SER A 138 -9.41 -14.06 1.64
N GLU A 139 -10.20 -14.78 0.86
CA GLU A 139 -10.30 -16.25 0.86
C GLU A 139 -9.16 -16.93 0.10
N LEU A 140 -8.29 -16.17 -0.55
CA LEU A 140 -7.10 -16.69 -1.21
C LEU A 140 -6.16 -17.35 -0.20
N GLU A 141 -5.42 -18.37 -0.64
CA GLU A 141 -4.34 -18.93 0.12
C GLU A 141 -3.16 -17.94 0.25
N GLU A 142 -2.39 -18.03 1.32
CA GLU A 142 -1.30 -17.08 1.58
C GLU A 142 -0.27 -16.99 0.42
N PRO A 143 0.19 -18.11 -0.20
CA PRO A 143 1.10 -18.04 -1.33
C PRO A 143 0.52 -17.28 -2.55
N GLU A 144 -0.80 -17.39 -2.79
CA GLU A 144 -1.48 -16.69 -3.86
C GLU A 144 -1.56 -15.19 -3.57
N LYS A 145 -1.88 -14.80 -2.32
CA LYS A 145 -1.89 -13.41 -1.87
C LYS A 145 -0.52 -12.76 -2.05
N LEU A 146 0.54 -13.46 -1.69
CA LEU A 146 1.92 -12.98 -1.83
C LEU A 146 2.33 -12.82 -3.29
N LEU A 147 1.99 -13.80 -4.13
CA LEU A 147 2.22 -13.74 -5.56
C LEU A 147 1.54 -12.51 -6.18
N LEU A 148 0.25 -12.32 -5.90
CA LEU A 148 -0.54 -11.18 -6.40
C LEU A 148 0.01 -9.83 -5.88
N ALA A 149 0.37 -9.75 -4.60
CA ALA A 149 0.98 -8.56 -4.04
C ALA A 149 2.30 -8.23 -4.74
N GLY A 150 3.13 -9.24 -5.02
CA GLY A 150 4.36 -9.11 -5.81
C GLY A 150 4.10 -8.61 -7.23
N MET A 151 3.05 -9.10 -7.89
CA MET A 151 2.66 -8.67 -9.24
C MET A 151 2.26 -7.19 -9.32
N ALA A 152 1.79 -6.60 -8.22
CA ALA A 152 1.34 -5.21 -8.22
C ALA A 152 2.49 -4.20 -8.25
N LEU A 153 3.61 -4.47 -7.57
CA LEU A 153 4.71 -3.51 -7.40
C LEU A 153 5.41 -3.07 -8.69
N PRO A 154 5.70 -3.92 -9.70
CA PRO A 154 6.37 -3.49 -10.91
C PRO A 154 5.66 -2.34 -11.64
N TYR A 155 4.33 -2.27 -11.54
CA TYR A 155 3.55 -1.18 -12.14
C TYR A 155 3.76 0.14 -11.41
N VAL A 156 3.98 0.11 -10.10
CA VAL A 156 4.33 1.30 -9.30
C VAL A 156 5.78 1.68 -9.53
N HIS A 157 6.69 0.73 -9.41
CA HIS A 157 8.15 0.96 -9.51
C HIS A 157 8.56 1.46 -10.89
N GLY A 158 7.80 1.13 -11.95
CA GLY A 158 8.18 1.36 -13.34
C GLY A 158 9.25 0.37 -13.83
N ILE A 159 9.37 0.23 -15.15
CA ILE A 159 10.34 -0.69 -15.78
C ILE A 159 11.43 0.15 -16.44
N PHE A 160 12.31 0.70 -15.62
CA PHE A 160 13.48 1.50 -16.05
C PHE A 160 14.63 1.27 -15.07
N LYS A 161 15.85 1.58 -15.50
CA LYS A 161 17.06 1.52 -14.65
C LYS A 161 17.46 2.92 -14.25
N GLN A 162 17.59 3.16 -12.96
CA GLN A 162 18.02 4.43 -12.39
C GLN A 162 18.87 4.18 -11.13
N ARG A 163 19.80 5.07 -10.86
CA ARG A 163 20.60 5.01 -9.63
C ARG A 163 19.77 5.38 -8.42
N VAL A 164 20.02 4.68 -7.34
CA VAL A 164 19.39 4.93 -6.04
C VAL A 164 20.02 6.16 -5.35
N GLN A 165 19.19 6.98 -4.74
CA GLN A 165 19.62 8.13 -3.95
C GLN A 165 20.05 7.70 -2.52
N VAL A 166 21.32 7.43 -2.32
CA VAL A 166 21.86 6.91 -1.06
C VAL A 166 21.66 7.88 0.12
N ASP A 167 21.71 9.19 -0.12
CA ASP A 167 21.55 10.20 0.92
C ASP A 167 20.24 10.08 1.69
N ARG A 168 19.16 9.63 1.01
CA ARG A 168 17.89 9.30 1.66
C ARG A 168 18.08 8.28 2.79
N TYR A 169 18.79 7.20 2.51
CA TYR A 169 19.03 6.12 3.48
C TYR A 169 19.95 6.55 4.63
N LEU A 170 20.96 7.38 4.35
CA LEU A 170 21.78 7.98 5.39
C LEU A 170 20.96 8.80 6.38
N HIS A 171 20.01 9.61 5.88
CA HIS A 171 19.08 10.36 6.72
C HIS A 171 18.14 9.45 7.52
N LEU A 172 17.57 8.41 6.90
CA LEU A 172 16.70 7.45 7.58
C LEU A 172 17.44 6.71 8.71
N ILE A 173 18.64 6.18 8.45
CA ILE A 173 19.48 5.49 9.44
C ILE A 173 19.82 6.42 10.59
N SER A 174 20.27 7.65 10.30
CA SER A 174 20.59 8.64 11.32
C SER A 174 19.36 8.97 12.18
N GLY A 175 18.20 9.18 11.53
CA GLY A 175 16.94 9.46 12.22
C GLY A 175 16.48 8.31 13.12
N VAL A 176 16.59 7.08 12.65
CA VAL A 176 16.22 5.86 13.40
C VAL A 176 17.14 5.65 14.60
N THR A 177 18.45 5.67 14.41
CA THR A 177 19.42 5.43 15.49
C THR A 177 19.37 6.52 16.58
N ALA A 178 19.09 7.77 16.19
CA ALA A 178 18.83 8.85 17.13
C ALA A 178 17.49 8.68 17.85
N GLY A 179 16.43 8.38 17.12
CA GLY A 179 15.06 8.27 17.64
C GLY A 179 14.87 7.08 18.57
N LEU A 180 15.51 5.94 18.31
CA LEU A 180 15.53 4.76 19.18
C LEU A 180 16.43 4.95 20.43
N ARG A 181 17.08 6.10 20.57
CA ARG A 181 17.96 6.42 21.70
C ARG A 181 19.08 5.40 21.92
N MET A 182 19.61 4.86 20.84
CA MET A 182 20.71 3.90 20.88
C MET A 182 21.94 4.52 21.56
N SER A 183 22.67 3.73 22.32
CA SER A 183 23.97 4.10 22.89
C SER A 183 24.99 4.43 21.78
N PRO A 184 26.09 5.13 22.07
CA PRO A 184 27.15 5.38 21.09
C PRO A 184 27.72 4.11 20.47
N ASP A 185 27.86 3.03 21.25
CA ASP A 185 28.38 1.75 20.80
C ASP A 185 27.40 1.06 19.85
N GLU A 186 26.10 1.01 20.20
CA GLU A 186 25.05 0.49 19.32
C GLU A 186 24.96 1.26 18.02
N LYS A 187 25.04 2.61 18.05
CA LYS A 187 25.06 3.43 16.83
C LYS A 187 26.23 3.10 15.94
N THR A 188 27.42 2.92 16.54
CA THR A 188 28.63 2.56 15.80
C THR A 188 28.48 1.18 15.17
N GLU A 189 27.93 0.23 15.91
CA GLU A 189 27.66 -1.11 15.42
C GLU A 189 26.68 -1.09 14.25
N PHE A 190 25.50 -0.45 14.39
CA PHE A 190 24.51 -0.36 13.31
C PHE A 190 25.04 0.38 12.08
N ASN A 191 25.77 1.47 12.25
CA ASN A 191 26.42 2.16 11.13
C ASN A 191 27.40 1.26 10.40
N SER A 192 28.12 0.39 11.12
CA SER A 192 29.03 -0.59 10.56
C SER A 192 28.29 -1.67 9.74
N LEU A 193 27.16 -2.13 10.25
CA LEU A 193 26.30 -3.11 9.56
C LEU A 193 25.65 -2.53 8.30
N PHE A 194 25.19 -1.27 8.34
CA PHE A 194 24.56 -0.62 7.18
C PHE A 194 25.53 -0.24 6.06
N LYS A 195 26.80 0.00 6.38
CA LYS A 195 27.79 0.52 5.42
C LYS A 195 27.99 -0.34 4.15
N PRO A 196 28.09 -1.68 4.21
CA PRO A 196 28.18 -2.52 3.02
C PRO A 196 26.97 -2.37 2.10
N PHE A 197 25.75 -2.38 2.68
CA PHE A 197 24.52 -2.25 1.93
C PHE A 197 24.38 -0.88 1.26
N LEU A 198 24.74 0.21 1.95
CA LEU A 198 24.74 1.54 1.34
C LEU A 198 25.67 1.64 0.14
N ARG A 199 26.82 0.97 0.17
CA ARG A 199 27.72 0.89 -0.98
C ARG A 199 27.11 0.10 -2.12
N HIS A 200 26.53 -1.05 -1.81
CA HIS A 200 25.89 -1.94 -2.80
C HIS A 200 24.71 -1.23 -3.48
N VAL A 201 23.80 -0.63 -2.71
CA VAL A 201 22.66 0.14 -3.22
C VAL A 201 23.14 1.32 -4.06
N GLY A 202 24.19 2.04 -3.64
CA GLY A 202 24.70 3.23 -4.34
C GLY A 202 25.34 2.96 -5.71
N ILE A 203 25.78 1.72 -5.98
CA ILE A 203 26.31 1.33 -7.28
C ILE A 203 25.29 0.61 -8.17
N SER A 204 24.15 0.21 -7.59
CA SER A 204 23.08 -0.48 -8.30
C SER A 204 22.18 0.48 -9.07
N GLU A 205 21.57 -0.01 -10.16
CA GLU A 205 20.58 0.71 -10.95
C GLU A 205 19.15 0.31 -10.53
N ALA A 206 18.96 0.01 -9.24
CA ALA A 206 17.74 -0.49 -8.65
C ALA A 206 16.74 0.62 -8.28
N GLY A 207 17.01 1.88 -8.66
CA GLY A 207 16.10 2.99 -8.45
C GLY A 207 14.80 2.81 -9.20
N GLY A 208 13.69 3.08 -8.51
CA GLY A 208 12.34 3.07 -9.03
C GLY A 208 11.47 4.04 -8.25
N ASN A 209 10.23 4.23 -8.69
CA ASN A 209 9.23 4.84 -7.83
C ASN A 209 8.99 3.95 -6.62
N CYS A 210 8.40 4.48 -5.56
CA CYS A 210 8.13 3.73 -4.33
C CYS A 210 6.71 4.04 -3.86
N PHE A 211 5.96 3.01 -3.47
CA PHE A 211 4.64 3.19 -2.86
C PHE A 211 4.78 3.83 -1.47
N GLY A 212 5.85 3.48 -0.76
CA GLY A 212 6.32 4.09 0.49
C GLY A 212 5.64 3.56 1.76
N ASP A 213 4.43 3.01 1.66
CA ASP A 213 3.73 2.33 2.77
C ASP A 213 3.08 1.04 2.27
N PHE A 214 3.85 0.26 1.49
CA PHE A 214 3.37 -0.98 0.90
C PHE A 214 3.33 -2.08 1.96
N HIS A 215 2.15 -2.33 2.48
CA HIS A 215 1.92 -3.38 3.48
C HIS A 215 0.58 -4.09 3.22
N PRO A 216 0.35 -5.29 3.81
CA PRO A 216 -0.87 -6.07 3.55
C PRO A 216 -2.19 -5.32 3.75
N GLY A 217 -2.25 -4.35 4.68
CA GLY A 217 -3.46 -3.55 4.91
C GLY A 217 -3.77 -2.52 3.80
N ASN A 218 -2.82 -2.26 2.88
CA ASN A 218 -3.00 -1.36 1.74
C ASN A 218 -3.21 -2.10 0.42
N ILE A 219 -3.47 -3.42 0.50
CA ILE A 219 -3.75 -4.27 -0.65
C ILE A 219 -5.10 -4.94 -0.44
N MET A 220 -5.95 -4.85 -1.44
CA MET A 220 -7.25 -5.52 -1.45
C MET A 220 -7.37 -6.39 -2.70
N PHE A 221 -8.16 -7.46 -2.59
CA PHE A 221 -8.42 -8.40 -3.67
C PHE A 221 -9.91 -8.45 -3.99
N GLN A 222 -10.25 -8.36 -5.27
CA GLN A 222 -11.60 -8.54 -5.76
C GLN A 222 -11.65 -9.71 -6.73
N HIS A 223 -12.44 -10.73 -6.41
CA HIS A 223 -12.66 -11.83 -7.32
C HIS A 223 -13.69 -11.46 -8.37
N GLY A 224 -13.33 -11.58 -9.64
CA GLY A 224 -14.23 -11.40 -10.77
C GLY A 224 -15.03 -12.68 -11.04
N GLY A 225 -16.36 -12.62 -10.82
CA GLY A 225 -17.30 -13.68 -11.23
C GLY A 225 -17.64 -14.73 -10.17
N ASP A 226 -18.76 -15.42 -10.39
CA ASP A 226 -19.26 -16.51 -9.54
C ASP A 226 -18.23 -17.63 -9.41
N ILE A 227 -17.66 -17.79 -8.23
CA ILE A 227 -16.72 -18.89 -7.86
C ILE A 227 -17.39 -20.27 -7.98
N ASN A 228 -18.68 -20.35 -8.34
CA ASN A 228 -19.45 -21.58 -8.47
C ASN A 228 -19.17 -22.40 -9.74
N ALA A 229 -18.29 -21.95 -10.63
CA ALA A 229 -17.96 -22.67 -11.85
C ALA A 229 -16.49 -23.11 -11.84
N SER A 230 -16.29 -24.33 -11.48
CA SER A 230 -15.10 -25.17 -11.67
C SER A 230 -14.10 -25.25 -10.49
N THR A 231 -14.32 -26.24 -9.65
CA THR A 231 -13.25 -27.03 -9.03
C THR A 231 -12.36 -27.66 -10.11
N SER A 232 -11.57 -26.89 -10.81
CA SER A 232 -10.47 -27.43 -11.62
C SER A 232 -9.19 -27.34 -10.81
N ASN A 233 -8.53 -28.47 -10.66
CA ASN A 233 -7.35 -28.80 -9.88
C ASN A 233 -6.04 -28.04 -10.28
N THR A 234 -6.12 -26.76 -10.63
CA THR A 234 -4.93 -25.95 -10.90
C THR A 234 -5.08 -24.59 -10.23
N GLY A 235 -4.28 -24.36 -9.17
CA GLY A 235 -4.25 -23.11 -8.41
C GLY A 235 -4.01 -21.82 -9.23
N ASN A 236 -3.77 -21.92 -10.52
CA ASN A 236 -3.57 -20.79 -11.43
C ASN A 236 -4.88 -20.05 -11.79
N VAL A 237 -6.04 -20.72 -11.70
CA VAL A 237 -7.31 -20.13 -12.18
C VAL A 237 -7.79 -18.97 -11.28
N LEU A 238 -7.59 -19.07 -9.96
CA LEU A 238 -7.98 -18.01 -9.03
C LEU A 238 -7.14 -16.74 -9.22
N VAL A 239 -5.85 -16.89 -9.46
CA VAL A 239 -4.94 -15.76 -9.70
C VAL A 239 -5.34 -14.98 -10.95
N ASP A 240 -5.77 -15.65 -12.01
CA ASP A 240 -6.12 -15.01 -13.29
C ASP A 240 -7.41 -14.17 -13.21
N HIS A 241 -8.32 -14.50 -12.30
CA HIS A 241 -9.62 -13.83 -12.13
C HIS A 241 -9.69 -12.90 -10.91
N THR A 242 -8.56 -12.59 -10.29
CA THR A 242 -8.51 -11.71 -9.11
C THR A 242 -7.90 -10.37 -9.47
N ASP A 243 -8.65 -9.30 -9.31
CA ASP A 243 -8.15 -7.94 -9.41
C ASP A 243 -7.49 -7.50 -8.10
N ILE A 244 -6.44 -6.69 -8.21
CA ILE A 244 -5.64 -6.18 -7.10
C ILE A 244 -5.91 -4.69 -6.99
N PHE A 245 -6.29 -4.23 -5.81
CA PHE A 245 -6.45 -2.81 -5.53
C PHE A 245 -5.37 -2.34 -4.56
N LEU A 246 -4.65 -1.29 -4.96
CA LEU A 246 -3.72 -0.57 -4.12
C LEU A 246 -4.41 0.66 -3.54
N ILE A 247 -4.45 0.78 -2.23
CA ILE A 247 -5.10 1.86 -1.50
C ILE A 247 -4.08 2.62 -0.64
N ASP A 248 -4.43 3.86 -0.25
CA ASP A 248 -3.64 4.67 0.68
C ASP A 248 -2.22 5.05 0.22
N PRO A 249 -2.04 5.68 -0.96
CA PRO A 249 -0.73 6.03 -1.50
C PRO A 249 -0.15 7.34 -0.89
N ALA A 250 -0.27 7.52 0.44
CA ALA A 250 0.11 8.76 1.12
C ALA A 250 1.62 9.05 1.12
N TYR A 251 2.44 8.03 0.94
CA TYR A 251 3.91 8.13 0.98
C TYR A 251 4.57 7.84 -0.36
N LEU A 252 3.78 7.82 -1.43
CA LEU A 252 4.27 7.55 -2.78
C LEU A 252 5.36 8.53 -3.19
N ASP A 253 6.50 7.97 -3.64
CA ASP A 253 7.64 8.68 -4.19
C ASP A 253 7.79 8.30 -5.67
N ASN A 254 7.62 9.28 -6.55
CA ASN A 254 7.64 9.11 -7.99
C ASN A 254 8.88 9.73 -8.67
N GLU A 255 9.94 10.02 -7.91
CA GLU A 255 11.19 10.53 -8.45
C GLU A 255 12.04 9.44 -9.12
N GLY A 256 11.69 8.17 -8.92
CA GLY A 256 12.33 7.03 -9.55
C GLY A 256 13.69 6.64 -8.97
N ASN A 257 14.08 7.20 -7.83
CA ASN A 257 15.41 7.06 -7.24
C ASN A 257 15.45 6.30 -5.90
N VAL A 258 14.34 5.69 -5.52
CA VAL A 258 14.22 4.85 -4.33
C VAL A 258 14.54 3.38 -4.68
N ASP A 259 15.22 2.67 -3.81
CA ASP A 259 15.51 1.24 -3.99
C ASP A 259 14.21 0.44 -4.07
N ARG A 260 14.02 -0.34 -5.13
CA ARG A 260 12.83 -1.16 -5.39
C ARG A 260 12.51 -2.14 -4.27
N THR A 261 13.50 -2.57 -3.52
CA THR A 261 13.28 -3.46 -2.37
C THR A 261 12.79 -2.72 -1.12
N GLU A 262 12.67 -1.37 -1.11
CA GLU A 262 12.14 -0.60 0.03
C GLU A 262 10.69 -0.99 0.33
N ASP A 263 9.82 -1.06 -0.68
CA ASP A 263 8.44 -1.50 -0.52
C ASP A 263 8.34 -2.97 -0.08
N ILE A 264 9.21 -3.83 -0.60
CA ILE A 264 9.31 -5.23 -0.19
C ILE A 264 9.77 -5.31 1.27
N GLY A 265 10.76 -4.51 1.65
CA GLY A 265 11.22 -4.37 3.03
C GLY A 265 10.13 -3.90 3.98
N THR A 266 9.33 -2.91 3.57
CA THR A 266 8.18 -2.43 4.35
C THR A 266 7.15 -3.53 4.55
N PHE A 267 6.83 -4.28 3.49
CA PHE A 267 5.87 -5.38 3.54
C PHE A 267 6.31 -6.49 4.51
N PHE A 268 7.57 -6.92 4.43
CA PHE A 268 8.08 -8.06 5.19
C PHE A 268 8.66 -7.71 6.57
N SER A 269 8.93 -6.43 6.87
CA SER A 269 9.54 -6.03 8.15
C SER A 269 8.75 -6.52 9.38
N LYS A 270 7.43 -6.38 9.35
CA LYS A 270 6.56 -6.82 10.45
C LYS A 270 6.47 -8.34 10.53
N ILE A 271 6.44 -9.02 9.39
CA ILE A 271 6.38 -10.48 9.30
C ILE A 271 7.66 -11.06 9.89
N ALA A 272 8.81 -10.63 9.41
CA ALA A 272 10.12 -11.08 9.87
C ALA A 272 10.36 -10.78 11.36
N SER A 273 9.95 -9.60 11.85
CA SER A 273 10.10 -9.29 13.28
C SER A 273 9.22 -10.16 14.17
N ASN A 274 8.02 -10.50 13.72
CA ASN A 274 7.12 -11.41 14.47
C ASN A 274 7.64 -12.84 14.43
N GLU A 275 8.15 -13.32 13.29
CA GLU A 275 8.73 -14.67 13.18
C GLU A 275 9.95 -14.79 14.10
N TRP A 276 10.84 -13.80 14.10
CA TRP A 276 11.98 -13.77 15.02
C TRP A 276 11.54 -13.80 16.49
N LEU A 277 10.52 -13.03 16.85
CA LEU A 277 10.00 -13.01 18.22
C LEU A 277 9.49 -14.38 18.67
N LEU A 278 8.87 -15.14 17.79
CA LEU A 278 8.25 -16.44 18.10
C LEU A 278 9.24 -17.60 17.99
N ASN A 279 10.06 -17.62 16.95
CA ASN A 279 10.82 -18.80 16.52
C ASN A 279 12.34 -18.58 16.51
N GLN A 280 12.81 -17.34 16.61
CA GLN A 280 14.22 -16.95 16.43
C GLN A 280 14.81 -17.42 15.08
N SER A 281 13.97 -17.49 14.06
CA SER A 281 14.25 -17.89 12.67
C SER A 281 13.62 -16.91 11.71
N PHE A 282 14.00 -17.00 10.43
CA PHE A 282 13.41 -16.26 9.31
C PHE A 282 12.98 -17.20 8.16
N ASP A 283 12.91 -18.51 8.39
CA ASP A 283 12.65 -19.51 7.36
C ASP A 283 11.30 -19.33 6.67
N THR A 284 10.27 -18.92 7.42
CA THR A 284 8.95 -18.64 6.86
C THR A 284 8.98 -17.35 6.04
N SER A 285 9.61 -16.30 6.55
CA SER A 285 9.76 -15.02 5.84
C SER A 285 10.53 -15.20 4.54
N ILE A 286 11.58 -16.03 4.49
CA ILE A 286 12.31 -16.35 3.27
C ILE A 286 11.38 -16.93 2.21
N ARG A 287 10.64 -18.00 2.55
CA ARG A 287 9.67 -18.63 1.62
C ARG A 287 8.59 -17.68 1.14
N GLN A 288 8.13 -16.79 2.02
CA GLN A 288 7.12 -15.79 1.67
C GLN A 288 7.69 -14.73 0.70
N ILE A 289 8.92 -14.28 0.90
CA ILE A 289 9.61 -13.36 -0.01
C ILE A 289 9.83 -14.03 -1.38
N GLU A 290 10.20 -15.29 -1.43
CA GLU A 290 10.32 -16.05 -2.68
C GLU A 290 9.02 -16.03 -3.50
N GLN A 291 7.87 -16.30 -2.86
CA GLN A 291 6.58 -16.24 -3.54
C GLN A 291 6.25 -14.83 -4.03
N PHE A 292 6.56 -13.82 -3.23
CA PHE A 292 6.36 -12.43 -3.59
C PHE A 292 7.25 -12.02 -4.79
N VAL A 293 8.54 -12.36 -4.75
CA VAL A 293 9.51 -12.07 -5.83
C VAL A 293 9.13 -12.80 -7.11
N LYS A 294 8.59 -14.01 -7.01
CA LYS A 294 8.04 -14.74 -8.16
C LYS A 294 6.93 -13.94 -8.85
N GLY A 295 6.02 -13.33 -8.08
CA GLY A 295 4.98 -12.45 -8.62
C GLY A 295 5.58 -11.19 -9.27
N TYR A 296 6.56 -10.58 -8.63
CA TYR A 296 7.28 -9.42 -9.18
C TYR A 296 7.94 -9.76 -10.52
N ASN A 297 8.71 -10.84 -10.56
CA ASN A 297 9.42 -11.29 -11.75
C ASN A 297 8.47 -11.72 -12.87
N TYR A 298 7.31 -12.31 -12.56
CA TYR A 298 6.30 -12.65 -13.56
C TYR A 298 5.92 -11.44 -14.43
N ILE A 299 5.76 -10.27 -13.83
CA ILE A 299 5.42 -9.04 -14.57
C ILE A 299 6.66 -8.45 -15.26
N THR A 300 7.81 -8.39 -14.61
CA THR A 300 9.01 -7.76 -15.19
C THR A 300 9.63 -8.61 -16.30
N GLN A 301 9.50 -9.92 -16.26
CA GLN A 301 9.97 -10.83 -17.32
C GLN A 301 9.26 -10.61 -18.66
N MET A 302 8.02 -10.10 -18.66
CA MET A 302 7.36 -9.68 -19.91
C MET A 302 8.14 -8.59 -20.65
N ASN A 303 9.02 -7.88 -19.94
CA ASN A 303 9.93 -6.86 -20.48
C ASN A 303 11.40 -7.35 -20.51
N GLY A 304 11.63 -8.65 -20.36
CA GLY A 304 12.95 -9.28 -20.42
C GLY A 304 13.84 -8.98 -19.20
N MET A 305 13.26 -8.61 -18.05
CA MET A 305 14.00 -8.28 -16.83
C MET A 305 13.44 -9.03 -15.61
N THR A 306 14.29 -9.21 -14.62
CA THR A 306 13.91 -9.68 -13.27
C THR A 306 14.30 -8.63 -12.23
N LEU A 307 13.84 -8.77 -10.99
CA LEU A 307 14.25 -7.88 -9.90
C LEU A 307 15.78 -7.87 -9.74
N GLN A 308 16.42 -9.01 -9.93
CA GLN A 308 17.87 -9.20 -9.82
C GLN A 308 18.65 -8.37 -10.85
N ASP A 309 18.11 -8.15 -12.05
CA ASP A 309 18.78 -7.42 -13.13
C ASP A 309 18.98 -5.93 -12.87
N TYR A 310 18.37 -5.41 -11.82
CA TYR A 310 18.56 -4.03 -11.35
C TYR A 310 19.78 -3.88 -10.43
N TYR A 311 20.37 -4.98 -9.95
CA TYR A 311 21.50 -5.00 -9.01
C TYR A 311 22.77 -5.50 -9.70
N VAL A 312 23.89 -4.86 -9.36
CA VAL A 312 25.19 -5.12 -10.03
C VAL A 312 25.65 -6.58 -9.94
N ASP A 313 25.37 -7.23 -8.81
CA ASP A 313 25.74 -8.62 -8.55
C ASP A 313 24.54 -9.58 -8.57
N GLY A 314 23.38 -9.10 -9.04
CA GLY A 314 22.14 -9.87 -9.03
C GLY A 314 21.52 -10.08 -7.64
N LYS A 315 22.00 -9.35 -6.62
CA LYS A 315 21.56 -9.52 -5.23
C LYS A 315 20.69 -8.34 -4.78
N PRO A 316 19.36 -8.49 -4.73
CA PRO A 316 18.46 -7.49 -4.15
C PRO A 316 18.78 -7.22 -2.67
N SER A 317 18.61 -5.99 -2.23
CA SER A 317 18.99 -5.53 -0.88
C SER A 317 17.94 -5.84 0.20
N PHE A 318 17.33 -7.03 0.19
CA PHE A 318 16.26 -7.42 1.12
C PHE A 318 16.67 -7.27 2.59
N ASP A 319 17.84 -7.81 2.98
CA ASP A 319 18.32 -7.75 4.37
C ASP A 319 18.45 -6.33 4.87
N PHE A 320 18.93 -5.42 4.02
CA PHE A 320 19.03 -4.00 4.32
C PHE A 320 17.65 -3.38 4.54
N GLN A 321 16.74 -3.56 3.59
CA GLN A 321 15.43 -2.90 3.62
C GLN A 321 14.52 -3.48 4.70
N ILE A 322 14.53 -4.80 4.92
CA ILE A 322 13.74 -5.42 5.99
C ILE A 322 14.29 -4.99 7.36
N GLY A 323 15.61 -5.03 7.56
CA GLY A 323 16.25 -4.59 8.80
C GLY A 323 15.95 -3.12 9.11
N LEU A 324 16.08 -2.24 8.12
CA LEU A 324 15.74 -0.82 8.26
C LEU A 324 14.25 -0.62 8.52
N GLY A 325 13.38 -1.35 7.81
CA GLY A 325 11.93 -1.30 7.99
C GLY A 325 11.49 -1.70 9.40
N ILE A 326 12.11 -2.73 10.01
CA ILE A 326 11.85 -3.13 11.41
C ILE A 326 12.20 -1.98 12.36
N LEU A 327 13.33 -1.32 12.16
CA LEU A 327 13.74 -0.20 13.02
C LEU A 327 12.82 1.01 12.85
N LEU A 328 12.38 1.32 11.63
CA LEU A 328 11.44 2.41 11.34
C LEU A 328 10.06 2.15 11.97
N ASP A 329 9.51 0.94 11.80
CA ASP A 329 8.22 0.55 12.43
C ASP A 329 8.32 0.60 13.96
N THR A 330 9.44 0.17 14.53
CA THR A 330 9.70 0.25 15.97
C THR A 330 9.73 1.72 16.44
N LEU A 331 10.44 2.60 15.73
CA LEU A 331 10.49 4.03 16.04
C LEU A 331 9.11 4.69 15.94
N TYR A 332 8.33 4.33 14.92
CA TYR A 332 6.97 4.85 14.75
C TYR A 332 6.06 4.45 15.91
N LYS A 333 6.10 3.18 16.33
CA LYS A 333 5.33 2.68 17.47
C LYS A 333 5.72 3.35 18.79
N MET A 334 7.00 3.64 18.98
CA MET A 334 7.49 4.37 20.16
C MET A 334 6.96 5.81 20.23
N LYS A 335 6.77 6.48 19.10
CA LYS A 335 6.23 7.85 19.04
C LYS A 335 4.71 7.91 19.18
N THR A 336 4.01 6.78 19.08
CA THR A 336 2.55 6.73 19.21
C THR A 336 2.16 6.79 20.69
N PRO A 337 1.13 7.58 21.10
CA PRO A 337 0.66 7.62 22.49
C PRO A 337 0.30 6.22 23.00
N GLY A 338 0.87 5.83 24.13
CA GLY A 338 0.69 4.49 24.70
C GLY A 338 1.63 3.43 24.13
N GLY A 339 2.60 3.81 23.31
CA GLY A 339 3.63 2.90 22.79
C GLY A 339 4.51 2.35 23.92
N ASP A 340 4.76 1.04 23.88
CA ASP A 340 5.58 0.35 24.87
C ASP A 340 7.07 0.47 24.51
N PHE A 341 7.86 1.07 25.42
CA PHE A 341 9.32 1.19 25.33
C PHE A 341 10.07 -0.04 25.83
N GLY A 342 9.36 -1.13 26.18
CA GLY A 342 9.91 -2.27 26.91
C GLY A 342 10.53 -3.37 26.06
N ALA A 343 10.37 -4.60 26.49
CA ALA A 343 10.98 -5.81 25.93
C ALA A 343 10.77 -5.99 24.41
N LYS A 344 9.62 -5.54 23.87
CA LYS A 344 9.31 -5.66 22.44
C LYS A 344 10.19 -4.76 21.56
N THR A 345 10.54 -3.56 22.02
CA THR A 345 11.47 -2.68 21.33
C THR A 345 12.85 -3.31 21.24
N SER A 346 13.35 -3.85 22.35
CA SER A 346 14.64 -4.56 22.42
C SER A 346 14.67 -5.76 21.45
N THR A 347 13.58 -6.55 21.40
CA THR A 347 13.48 -7.72 20.51
C THR A 347 13.47 -7.32 19.03
N ASN A 348 12.79 -6.25 18.66
CA ASN A 348 12.78 -5.75 17.28
C ASN A 348 14.16 -5.22 16.86
N VAL A 349 14.85 -4.51 17.74
CA VAL A 349 16.22 -4.04 17.48
C VAL A 349 17.16 -5.23 17.28
N GLU A 350 17.01 -6.28 18.11
CA GLU A 350 17.78 -7.52 17.97
C GLU A 350 17.44 -8.24 16.66
N ALA A 351 16.14 -8.35 16.28
CA ALA A 351 15.74 -8.94 14.99
C ALA A 351 16.40 -8.22 13.81
N ALA A 352 16.37 -6.88 13.79
CA ALA A 352 17.02 -6.09 12.75
C ALA A 352 18.54 -6.34 12.71
N LYS A 353 19.19 -6.40 13.88
CA LYS A 353 20.62 -6.71 13.99
C LYS A 353 20.95 -8.10 13.44
N GLN A 354 20.15 -9.11 13.78
CA GLN A 354 20.33 -10.47 13.29
C GLN A 354 20.19 -10.57 11.76
N ILE A 355 19.20 -9.85 11.19
CA ILE A 355 19.03 -9.79 9.73
C ILE A 355 20.27 -9.16 9.08
N LEU A 356 20.70 -7.99 9.54
CA LEU A 356 21.83 -7.28 8.98
C LEU A 356 23.19 -8.03 9.14
N THR A 357 23.29 -8.87 10.20
CA THR A 357 24.53 -9.63 10.47
C THR A 357 24.57 -10.96 9.74
N ARG A 358 23.44 -11.70 9.71
CA ARG A 358 23.37 -13.06 9.14
C ARG A 358 23.01 -13.07 7.66
N GLN A 359 22.38 -12.00 7.18
CA GLN A 359 21.92 -11.84 5.81
C GLN A 359 21.08 -13.04 5.31
N PRO A 360 20.02 -13.45 6.06
CA PRO A 360 19.27 -14.65 5.74
C PRO A 360 18.53 -14.56 4.40
N PHE A 361 18.24 -13.37 3.91
CA PHE A 361 17.52 -13.14 2.66
C PHE A 361 18.39 -13.05 1.42
N GLU A 362 19.75 -13.12 1.56
CA GLU A 362 20.64 -13.30 0.40
C GLU A 362 20.39 -14.62 -0.33
N ALA A 363 19.81 -15.62 0.37
CA ALA A 363 19.50 -16.94 -0.19
C ALA A 363 18.18 -16.97 -0.99
N VAL A 364 17.42 -15.87 -1.07
CA VAL A 364 16.20 -15.78 -1.88
C VAL A 364 16.57 -15.97 -3.35
N GLU A 365 16.27 -17.17 -3.88
CA GLU A 365 16.60 -17.52 -5.26
C GLU A 365 15.73 -16.75 -6.25
N PRO A 366 16.30 -16.30 -7.39
CA PRO A 366 15.52 -15.81 -8.51
C PRO A 366 14.76 -16.99 -9.12
N VAL A 367 13.45 -17.05 -8.90
CA VAL A 367 12.57 -18.08 -9.48
C VAL A 367 12.07 -17.61 -10.85
#